data_e36efbb9757cd47c59efd0cf8d900303
#
_entry.id   e36efbb9757cd47c59efd0cf8d900303
#
_cell.length_a   1.000
_cell.length_b   1.000
_cell.length_c   1.000
_cell.angle_alpha   90.00
_cell.angle_beta   90.00
_cell.angle_gamma   90.00
#
_symmetry.space_group_name_H-M   'P 1'
#
loop_
_entity.id
_entity.type
_entity.pdbx_description
1 polymer ?
#
loop_
_entity_poly.entity_id
_entity_poly.type
_entity_poly.pdbx_seq_one_letter_code
_entity_poly.pdbx_strand_id
1 'polypeptide(L)'
;QPSNGVSNNTKDTLKIANKIGYPVLIRPSYVLGGRAMEIAYDDKALKFFAETAMQVSTNNTILIDQYLENATEIDVDLIRDRDGQVFVAGIMEHIEEAGIHSGDSACSLPPFSINAEVEDQIINWVTKISNKIDVIGLMNTQLALKDNQLYVLEVNPRASRTVPFVAKSIGLPIAKIAAKVMSGEKLTNLIPSLERKKLETFNVKESVFPFNKFDGVDLILGPEMKSTGEVMGIDKNFLSAYIKSQIASGNNLPIRGNVFLSIDDSNKNRLLPIAKKLKKLNFKLIATKGTRNFLQKNKLD
;
A
#
# COMPACT_ATOMS: atom_id res chain seq x y z
N GLN A 1 2.58 13.20 -9.98
CA GLN A 1 1.46 12.29 -10.25
C GLN A 1 1.78 11.41 -11.44
N PRO A 2 1.21 10.20 -11.55
CA PRO A 2 1.18 9.44 -12.78
C PRO A 2 0.51 10.24 -13.91
N SER A 3 0.76 9.85 -15.17
CA SER A 3 0.01 10.41 -16.31
C SER A 3 -1.48 10.17 -16.11
N ASN A 4 -2.30 11.20 -16.28
CA ASN A 4 -3.73 11.09 -15.97
C ASN A 4 -4.61 11.96 -16.87
N GLY A 5 -5.92 11.74 -16.79
CA GLY A 5 -6.94 12.56 -17.40
C GLY A 5 -8.29 12.37 -16.76
N VAL A 6 -9.19 13.31 -17.00
CA VAL A 6 -10.55 13.32 -16.47
C VAL A 6 -11.54 13.20 -17.62
N SER A 7 -12.55 12.37 -17.46
CA SER A 7 -13.59 12.16 -18.46
C SER A 7 -14.97 12.02 -17.81
N ASN A 8 -16.01 12.32 -18.58
CA ASN A 8 -17.43 12.13 -18.23
C ASN A 8 -18.18 11.28 -19.24
N ASN A 9 -17.48 10.69 -20.21
CA ASN A 9 -18.09 9.83 -21.23
C ASN A 9 -17.07 8.77 -21.72
N THR A 10 -17.58 7.63 -22.17
CA THR A 10 -16.78 6.48 -22.58
C THR A 10 -15.84 6.78 -23.76
N LYS A 11 -16.25 7.63 -24.70
CA LYS A 11 -15.42 7.96 -25.89
C LYS A 11 -14.15 8.71 -25.52
N ASP A 12 -14.25 9.70 -24.65
CA ASP A 12 -13.09 10.47 -24.21
C ASP A 12 -12.24 9.66 -23.21
N THR A 13 -12.86 8.79 -22.41
CA THR A 13 -12.14 7.81 -21.56
C THR A 13 -11.19 6.95 -22.39
N LEU A 14 -11.67 6.39 -23.51
CA LEU A 14 -10.85 5.60 -24.43
C LEU A 14 -9.70 6.40 -25.04
N LYS A 15 -9.95 7.65 -25.46
CA LYS A 15 -8.90 8.51 -26.02
C LYS A 15 -7.81 8.80 -24.98
N ILE A 16 -8.21 9.09 -23.74
CA ILE A 16 -7.28 9.36 -22.63
C ILE A 16 -6.44 8.12 -22.36
N ALA A 17 -7.06 6.95 -22.19
CA ALA A 17 -6.36 5.71 -21.92
C ALA A 17 -5.38 5.32 -23.04
N ASN A 18 -5.79 5.45 -24.29
CA ASN A 18 -4.91 5.19 -25.44
C ASN A 18 -3.73 6.17 -25.53
N LYS A 19 -3.88 7.40 -25.02
CA LYS A 19 -2.80 8.37 -24.94
C LYS A 19 -1.84 8.05 -23.78
N ILE A 20 -2.36 7.60 -22.66
CA ILE A 20 -1.57 7.22 -21.46
C ILE A 20 -0.83 5.90 -21.71
N GLY A 21 -1.49 4.94 -22.34
CA GLY A 21 -1.06 3.55 -22.49
C GLY A 21 -1.62 2.65 -21.38
N TYR A 22 -1.91 1.39 -21.72
CA TYR A 22 -2.38 0.39 -20.76
C TYR A 22 -1.23 -0.24 -19.96
N PRO A 23 -1.48 -0.69 -18.73
CA PRO A 23 -2.75 -0.65 -18.00
C PRO A 23 -3.07 0.74 -17.41
N VAL A 24 -4.38 1.02 -17.24
CA VAL A 24 -4.87 2.24 -16.60
C VAL A 24 -5.77 1.90 -15.41
N LEU A 25 -5.74 2.75 -14.38
CA LEU A 25 -6.64 2.71 -13.23
C LEU A 25 -7.80 3.68 -13.46
N ILE A 26 -9.03 3.19 -13.29
CA ILE A 26 -10.24 4.00 -13.35
C ILE A 26 -10.68 4.31 -11.93
N ARG A 27 -10.92 5.59 -11.64
CA ARG A 27 -11.39 6.05 -10.33
C ARG A 27 -12.62 6.94 -10.49
N PRO A 28 -13.79 6.54 -9.93
CA PRO A 28 -14.93 7.45 -9.83
C PRO A 28 -14.57 8.67 -8.97
N SER A 29 -15.06 9.85 -9.33
CA SER A 29 -14.89 11.04 -8.49
C SER A 29 -15.79 10.97 -7.26
N TYR A 30 -15.26 11.42 -6.11
CA TYR A 30 -16.00 11.54 -4.83
C TYR A 30 -16.53 10.21 -4.25
N VAL A 31 -15.81 9.11 -4.45
CA VAL A 31 -16.10 7.84 -3.78
C VAL A 31 -15.15 7.59 -2.60
N LEU A 32 -15.57 6.75 -1.66
CA LEU A 32 -14.79 6.34 -0.49
C LEU A 32 -14.44 4.85 -0.58
N GLY A 33 -13.26 4.49 -0.05
CA GLY A 33 -12.84 3.10 0.10
C GLY A 33 -12.62 2.35 -1.21
N GLY A 34 -12.25 3.05 -2.28
CA GLY A 34 -11.93 2.44 -3.57
C GLY A 34 -13.14 1.89 -4.35
N ARG A 35 -14.36 2.24 -3.95
CA ARG A 35 -15.58 1.73 -4.59
C ARG A 35 -15.57 1.96 -6.11
N ALA A 36 -15.81 0.89 -6.88
CA ALA A 36 -15.81 0.87 -8.34
C ALA A 36 -14.50 1.39 -8.98
N MET A 37 -13.38 1.30 -8.24
CA MET A 37 -12.03 1.47 -8.81
C MET A 37 -11.60 0.15 -9.44
N GLU A 38 -11.13 0.22 -10.70
CA GLU A 38 -10.76 -0.97 -11.47
C GLU A 38 -9.54 -0.71 -12.34
N ILE A 39 -8.75 -1.77 -12.56
CA ILE A 39 -7.60 -1.73 -13.45
C ILE A 39 -8.01 -2.31 -14.80
N ALA A 40 -7.89 -1.51 -15.85
CA ALA A 40 -8.17 -1.95 -17.21
C ALA A 40 -6.87 -2.17 -17.99
N TYR A 41 -6.78 -3.34 -18.64
CA TYR A 41 -5.62 -3.76 -19.44
C TYR A 41 -5.86 -3.59 -20.94
N ASP A 42 -7.09 -3.33 -21.36
CA ASP A 42 -7.48 -3.13 -22.76
C ASP A 42 -8.75 -2.27 -22.88
N ASP A 43 -9.08 -1.88 -24.11
CA ASP A 43 -10.27 -1.09 -24.44
C ASP A 43 -11.58 -1.76 -24.03
N LYS A 44 -11.65 -3.09 -24.04
CA LYS A 44 -12.87 -3.83 -23.72
C LYS A 44 -13.15 -3.77 -22.22
N ALA A 45 -12.14 -4.06 -21.40
CA ALA A 45 -12.21 -3.95 -19.95
C ALA A 45 -12.49 -2.50 -19.54
N LEU A 46 -11.81 -1.53 -20.17
CA LEU A 46 -11.99 -0.12 -19.90
C LEU A 46 -13.44 0.35 -20.12
N LYS A 47 -14.08 -0.04 -21.24
CA LYS A 47 -15.49 0.32 -21.52
C LYS A 47 -16.42 -0.19 -20.43
N PHE A 48 -16.28 -1.46 -20.09
CA PHE A 48 -17.11 -2.11 -19.07
C PHE A 48 -16.98 -1.42 -17.70
N PHE A 49 -15.75 -1.19 -17.24
CA PHE A 49 -15.49 -0.56 -15.94
C PHE A 49 -15.87 0.93 -15.92
N ALA A 50 -15.65 1.65 -17.02
CA ALA A 50 -15.99 3.07 -17.12
C ALA A 50 -17.50 3.32 -16.99
N GLU A 51 -18.34 2.47 -17.57
CA GLU A 51 -19.79 2.57 -17.42
C GLU A 51 -20.23 2.40 -15.97
N THR A 52 -19.70 1.40 -15.28
CA THR A 52 -19.97 1.17 -13.85
C THR A 52 -19.47 2.33 -12.99
N ALA A 53 -18.25 2.80 -13.23
CA ALA A 53 -17.63 3.90 -12.48
C ALA A 53 -18.41 5.22 -12.66
N MET A 54 -18.90 5.51 -13.85
CA MET A 54 -19.72 6.70 -14.12
C MET A 54 -21.06 6.66 -13.40
N GLN A 55 -21.70 5.49 -13.28
CA GLN A 55 -22.98 5.34 -12.57
C GLN A 55 -22.82 5.61 -11.05
N VAL A 56 -21.67 5.31 -10.48
CA VAL A 56 -21.37 5.49 -9.05
C VAL A 56 -20.94 6.93 -8.76
N SER A 57 -20.38 7.63 -9.74
CA SER A 57 -19.90 9.02 -9.59
C SER A 57 -21.04 10.03 -9.63
N THR A 58 -21.03 10.99 -8.72
CA THR A 58 -22.09 12.01 -8.56
C THR A 58 -22.34 12.83 -9.83
N ASN A 59 -21.33 13.06 -10.66
CA ASN A 59 -21.39 13.87 -11.88
C ASN A 59 -20.95 13.09 -13.12
N ASN A 60 -21.02 11.76 -13.10
CA ASN A 60 -20.48 10.88 -14.14
C ASN A 60 -18.99 11.12 -14.45
N THR A 61 -18.28 11.80 -13.54
CA THR A 61 -16.86 12.15 -13.73
C THR A 61 -15.98 11.04 -13.19
N ILE A 62 -15.09 10.56 -14.04
CA ILE A 62 -14.07 9.56 -13.69
C ILE A 62 -12.67 10.10 -13.97
N LEU A 63 -11.73 9.68 -13.16
CA LEU A 63 -10.30 9.89 -13.35
C LEU A 63 -9.69 8.63 -13.94
N ILE A 64 -8.85 8.79 -14.94
CA ILE A 64 -8.09 7.72 -15.58
C ILE A 64 -6.61 8.01 -15.31
N ASP A 65 -5.95 7.14 -14.56
CA ASP A 65 -4.54 7.26 -14.24
C ASP A 65 -3.74 6.14 -14.89
N GLN A 66 -2.50 6.42 -15.24
CA GLN A 66 -1.53 5.38 -15.55
C GLN A 66 -1.39 4.45 -14.34
N TYR A 67 -1.60 3.15 -14.52
CA TYR A 67 -1.35 2.17 -13.48
C TYR A 67 0.16 1.86 -13.38
N LEU A 68 0.70 1.99 -12.18
CA LEU A 68 2.12 1.77 -11.92
C LEU A 68 2.36 0.32 -11.47
N GLU A 69 2.42 -0.60 -12.43
CA GLU A 69 2.71 -2.03 -12.15
C GLU A 69 4.04 -2.20 -11.41
N ASN A 70 4.07 -3.11 -10.44
CA ASN A 70 5.25 -3.43 -9.62
C ASN A 70 5.83 -2.21 -8.87
N ALA A 71 5.03 -1.19 -8.61
CA ALA A 71 5.44 -0.07 -7.78
C ALA A 71 5.29 -0.41 -6.29
N THR A 72 6.19 0.09 -5.47
CA THR A 72 6.09 0.04 -4.01
C THR A 72 5.19 1.18 -3.54
N GLU A 73 4.09 0.88 -2.86
CA GLU A 73 3.23 1.89 -2.26
C GLU A 73 3.76 2.33 -0.90
N ILE A 74 3.58 3.60 -0.59
CA ILE A 74 4.08 4.23 0.64
C ILE A 74 2.99 5.12 1.21
N ASP A 75 2.61 4.87 2.46
CA ASP A 75 1.75 5.74 3.24
C ASP A 75 2.57 6.64 4.17
N VAL A 76 2.23 7.91 4.23
CA VAL A 76 2.88 8.86 5.14
C VAL A 76 1.84 9.59 5.97
N ASP A 77 1.95 9.48 7.29
CA ASP A 77 1.12 10.24 8.23
C ASP A 77 1.93 11.38 8.85
N LEU A 78 1.38 12.59 8.82
CA LEU A 78 1.97 13.76 9.45
C LEU A 78 0.93 14.59 10.21
N ILE A 79 1.42 15.44 11.11
CA ILE A 79 0.64 16.50 11.77
C ILE A 79 1.29 17.84 11.41
N ARG A 80 0.46 18.83 11.08
CA ARG A 80 0.89 20.22 10.87
C ARG A 80 0.07 21.16 11.74
N ASP A 81 0.72 22.15 12.36
CA ASP A 81 0.04 23.19 13.12
C ASP A 81 -0.17 24.49 12.34
N ARG A 82 -0.81 25.47 12.97
CA ARG A 82 -1.12 26.78 12.34
C ARG A 82 0.12 27.60 12.02
N ASP A 83 1.21 27.40 12.74
CA ASP A 83 2.48 28.10 12.50
C ASP A 83 3.30 27.44 11.36
N GLY A 84 2.77 26.38 10.74
CA GLY A 84 3.42 25.66 9.65
C GLY A 84 4.48 24.66 10.11
N GLN A 85 4.54 24.37 11.42
CA GLN A 85 5.41 23.31 11.94
C GLN A 85 4.85 21.95 11.56
N VAL A 86 5.70 21.05 11.07
CA VAL A 86 5.32 19.73 10.57
C VAL A 86 6.05 18.65 11.37
N PHE A 87 5.33 17.65 11.81
CA PHE A 87 5.86 16.41 12.37
C PHE A 87 5.45 15.23 11.50
N VAL A 88 6.41 14.61 10.82
CA VAL A 88 6.18 13.36 10.08
C VAL A 88 6.18 12.21 11.06
N ALA A 89 5.01 11.69 11.36
CA ALA A 89 4.81 10.66 12.38
C ALA A 89 5.29 9.28 11.90
N GLY A 90 5.11 8.94 10.61
CA GLY A 90 5.54 7.67 10.07
C GLY A 90 5.56 7.66 8.53
N ILE A 91 6.56 6.96 8.00
CA ILE A 91 6.64 6.55 6.60
C ILE A 91 6.51 5.04 6.59
N MET A 92 5.45 4.52 6.00
CA MET A 92 5.10 3.11 5.97
C MET A 92 5.28 2.57 4.56
N GLU A 93 6.09 1.52 4.42
CA GLU A 93 6.27 0.81 3.16
C GLU A 93 5.31 -0.37 3.10
N HIS A 94 4.51 -0.46 2.04
CA HIS A 94 3.61 -1.58 1.81
C HIS A 94 4.37 -2.82 1.33
N ILE A 95 3.86 -3.98 1.72
CA ILE A 95 4.42 -5.29 1.33
C ILE A 95 3.77 -5.74 0.01
N GLU A 96 2.47 -5.50 -0.15
CA GLU A 96 1.77 -5.72 -1.40
C GLU A 96 2.08 -4.61 -2.41
N GLU A 97 1.90 -4.93 -3.67
CA GLU A 97 2.09 -3.98 -4.78
C GLU A 97 1.07 -2.83 -4.73
N ALA A 98 1.46 -1.69 -5.29
CA ALA A 98 0.57 -0.55 -5.44
C ALA A 98 -0.69 -0.92 -6.25
N GLY A 99 -1.85 -0.38 -5.82
CA GLY A 99 -3.16 -0.67 -6.40
C GLY A 99 -4.03 -1.57 -5.52
N ILE A 100 -3.49 -2.14 -4.44
CA ILE A 100 -4.27 -2.74 -3.36
C ILE A 100 -4.60 -1.65 -2.35
N HIS A 101 -5.86 -1.63 -1.87
CA HIS A 101 -6.28 -0.64 -0.89
C HIS A 101 -5.38 -0.64 0.36
N SER A 102 -4.92 0.53 0.80
CA SER A 102 -3.97 0.67 1.92
C SER A 102 -4.46 0.04 3.24
N GLY A 103 -5.79 -0.04 3.43
CA GLY A 103 -6.40 -0.77 4.55
C GLY A 103 -6.21 -2.27 4.49
N ASP A 104 -6.00 -2.84 3.29
CA ASP A 104 -5.87 -4.28 3.04
C ASP A 104 -4.41 -4.71 2.94
N SER A 105 -3.51 -3.80 2.60
CA SER A 105 -2.08 -4.07 2.51
C SER A 105 -1.44 -4.21 3.89
N ALA A 106 -0.52 -5.15 4.02
CA ALA A 106 0.44 -5.15 5.11
C ALA A 106 1.44 -4.00 4.92
N CYS A 107 1.91 -3.38 5.99
CA CYS A 107 2.93 -2.34 5.88
C CYS A 107 3.92 -2.37 7.04
N SER A 108 5.13 -1.92 6.76
CA SER A 108 6.24 -1.84 7.73
C SER A 108 6.55 -0.40 8.10
N LEU A 109 6.75 -0.17 9.38
CA LEU A 109 7.30 1.07 9.95
C LEU A 109 8.46 0.70 10.91
N PRO A 110 9.72 1.11 10.64
CA PRO A 110 10.18 1.89 9.48
C PRO A 110 10.07 1.11 8.15
N PRO A 111 10.26 1.79 7.01
CA PRO A 111 10.45 1.14 5.72
C PRO A 111 11.55 0.09 5.77
N PHE A 112 11.43 -0.98 4.97
CA PHE A 112 12.38 -2.10 4.98
C PHE A 112 13.26 -2.16 3.71
N SER A 113 12.84 -1.54 2.61
CA SER A 113 13.60 -1.53 1.36
C SER A 113 13.92 -0.12 0.83
N ILE A 114 13.24 0.91 1.32
CA ILE A 114 13.41 2.30 0.90
C ILE A 114 14.70 2.86 1.53
N ASN A 115 15.55 3.49 0.71
CA ASN A 115 16.78 4.10 1.18
C ASN A 115 16.55 5.51 1.78
N ALA A 116 17.53 6.01 2.51
CA ALA A 116 17.45 7.31 3.21
C ALA A 116 17.22 8.49 2.26
N GLU A 117 17.80 8.47 1.06
CA GLU A 117 17.64 9.53 0.07
C GLU A 117 16.17 9.67 -0.39
N VAL A 118 15.51 8.55 -0.62
CA VAL A 118 14.07 8.52 -0.95
C VAL A 118 13.23 8.94 0.25
N GLU A 119 13.58 8.51 1.47
CA GLU A 119 12.88 8.97 2.67
C GLU A 119 12.97 10.49 2.85
N ASP A 120 14.14 11.09 2.63
CA ASP A 120 14.32 12.55 2.69
C ASP A 120 13.50 13.28 1.61
N GLN A 121 13.45 12.71 0.40
CA GLN A 121 12.60 13.22 -0.67
C GLN A 121 11.11 13.18 -0.28
N ILE A 122 10.66 12.07 0.30
CA ILE A 122 9.28 11.91 0.80
C ILE A 122 8.97 12.99 1.83
N ILE A 123 9.80 13.16 2.85
CA ILE A 123 9.62 14.17 3.91
C ILE A 123 9.51 15.57 3.31
N ASN A 124 10.40 15.93 2.40
CA ASN A 124 10.37 17.22 1.72
C ASN A 124 9.06 17.43 0.93
N TRP A 125 8.59 16.40 0.21
CA TRP A 125 7.38 16.49 -0.60
C TRP A 125 6.13 16.64 0.27
N VAL A 126 5.94 15.78 1.28
CA VAL A 126 4.74 15.83 2.12
C VAL A 126 4.69 17.10 2.96
N THR A 127 5.86 17.63 3.39
CA THR A 127 5.95 18.92 4.07
C THR A 127 5.54 20.07 3.15
N LYS A 128 6.04 20.12 1.91
CA LYS A 128 5.64 21.14 0.92
C LYS A 128 4.15 21.07 0.59
N ILE A 129 3.61 19.86 0.42
CA ILE A 129 2.18 19.64 0.15
C ILE A 129 1.35 20.16 1.32
N SER A 130 1.65 19.72 2.55
CA SER A 130 0.90 20.14 3.74
C SER A 130 0.89 21.64 3.95
N ASN A 131 2.03 22.31 3.67
CA ASN A 131 2.13 23.75 3.72
C ASN A 131 1.33 24.44 2.60
N LYS A 132 1.35 23.89 1.37
CA LYS A 132 0.65 24.49 0.24
C LYS A 132 -0.86 24.44 0.36
N ILE A 133 -1.42 23.37 0.94
CA ILE A 133 -2.86 23.22 1.18
C ILE A 133 -3.30 23.68 2.57
N ASP A 134 -2.37 24.23 3.36
CA ASP A 134 -2.57 24.82 4.69
C ASP A 134 -3.32 23.89 5.67
N VAL A 135 -2.85 22.64 5.75
CA VAL A 135 -3.44 21.63 6.66
C VAL A 135 -3.25 22.06 8.11
N ILE A 136 -4.30 21.89 8.92
CA ILE A 136 -4.23 22.00 10.38
C ILE A 136 -4.70 20.66 10.97
N GLY A 137 -3.79 19.95 11.63
CA GLY A 137 -4.03 18.60 12.13
C GLY A 137 -3.37 17.52 11.29
N LEU A 138 -4.03 16.37 11.15
CA LEU A 138 -3.50 15.20 10.44
C LEU A 138 -3.64 15.33 8.92
N MET A 139 -2.61 14.84 8.22
CA MET A 139 -2.64 14.56 6.79
C MET A 139 -2.01 13.21 6.52
N ASN A 140 -2.67 12.41 5.69
CA ASN A 140 -2.10 11.21 5.08
C ASN A 140 -1.79 11.49 3.62
N THR A 141 -0.66 10.98 3.15
CA THR A 141 -0.27 11.05 1.73
C THR A 141 0.09 9.65 1.26
N GLN A 142 -0.54 9.21 0.18
CA GLN A 142 -0.20 7.98 -0.51
C GLN A 142 0.73 8.28 -1.68
N LEU A 143 1.84 7.58 -1.70
CA LEU A 143 2.90 7.69 -2.70
C LEU A 143 3.16 6.33 -3.34
N ALA A 144 3.75 6.34 -4.53
CA ALA A 144 4.30 5.14 -5.15
C ALA A 144 5.74 5.40 -5.58
N LEU A 145 6.59 4.41 -5.37
CA LEU A 145 7.98 4.40 -5.85
C LEU A 145 8.10 3.36 -6.96
N LYS A 146 8.48 3.80 -8.16
CA LYS A 146 8.74 2.94 -9.30
C LYS A 146 10.02 3.39 -10.01
N ASP A 147 10.94 2.48 -10.25
CA ASP A 147 12.20 2.75 -10.97
C ASP A 147 12.97 3.97 -10.39
N ASN A 148 13.03 4.07 -9.06
CA ASN A 148 13.58 5.19 -8.31
C ASN A 148 12.86 6.55 -8.53
N GLN A 149 11.70 6.54 -9.15
CA GLN A 149 10.87 7.72 -9.31
C GLN A 149 9.70 7.69 -8.34
N LEU A 150 9.53 8.79 -7.57
CA LEU A 150 8.45 8.94 -6.61
C LEU A 150 7.24 9.62 -7.29
N TYR A 151 6.05 9.12 -6.99
CA TYR A 151 4.77 9.63 -7.47
C TYR A 151 3.83 9.91 -6.30
N VAL A 152 3.09 11.01 -6.36
CA VAL A 152 1.97 11.28 -5.43
C VAL A 152 0.71 10.66 -6.03
N LEU A 153 0.08 9.74 -5.29
CA LEU A 153 -1.18 9.12 -5.69
C LEU A 153 -2.38 9.88 -5.13
N GLU A 154 -2.36 10.14 -3.80
CA GLU A 154 -3.48 10.76 -3.11
C GLU A 154 -3.01 11.55 -1.89
N VAL A 155 -3.72 12.63 -1.56
CA VAL A 155 -3.49 13.45 -0.36
C VAL A 155 -4.82 13.57 0.40
N ASN A 156 -4.81 13.14 1.64
CA ASN A 156 -5.97 13.10 2.52
C ASN A 156 -5.74 13.99 3.75
N PRO A 157 -6.27 15.24 3.80
CA PRO A 157 -6.11 16.14 4.94
C PRO A 157 -7.07 15.74 6.10
N ARG A 158 -6.90 14.54 6.59
CA ARG A 158 -7.67 13.89 7.65
C ARG A 158 -6.88 12.78 8.30
N ALA A 159 -7.39 12.25 9.43
CA ALA A 159 -6.85 11.01 10.01
C ALA A 159 -6.99 9.84 9.02
N SER A 160 -5.95 9.05 8.92
CA SER A 160 -5.91 7.79 8.17
C SER A 160 -6.25 6.60 9.07
N ARG A 161 -6.44 5.43 8.47
CA ARG A 161 -6.58 4.17 9.22
C ARG A 161 -5.27 3.71 9.84
N THR A 162 -4.14 4.14 9.30
CA THR A 162 -2.80 3.81 9.81
C THR A 162 -2.42 4.59 11.07
N VAL A 163 -3.15 5.65 11.43
CA VAL A 163 -2.88 6.48 12.63
C VAL A 163 -2.76 5.66 13.92
N PRO A 164 -3.63 4.69 14.25
CA PRO A 164 -3.47 3.87 15.44
C PRO A 164 -2.21 3.00 15.43
N PHE A 165 -1.87 2.44 14.28
CA PHE A 165 -0.65 1.66 14.07
C PHE A 165 0.59 2.53 14.25
N VAL A 166 0.67 3.68 13.59
CA VAL A 166 1.79 4.63 13.72
C VAL A 166 1.93 5.10 15.16
N ALA A 167 0.83 5.50 15.81
CA ALA A 167 0.84 5.95 17.19
C ALA A 167 1.45 4.92 18.16
N LYS A 168 1.07 3.64 18.01
CA LYS A 168 1.64 2.53 18.81
C LYS A 168 3.12 2.30 18.48
N SER A 169 3.48 2.34 17.21
CA SER A 169 4.86 2.10 16.76
C SER A 169 5.85 3.12 17.29
N ILE A 170 5.47 4.41 17.29
CA ILE A 170 6.35 5.50 17.74
C ILE A 170 6.18 5.84 19.24
N GLY A 171 5.14 5.30 19.88
CA GLY A 171 4.83 5.56 21.30
C GLY A 171 4.31 6.97 21.56
N LEU A 172 3.66 7.62 20.58
CA LEU A 172 3.06 8.95 20.72
C LEU A 172 1.56 8.90 20.38
N PRO A 173 0.69 9.55 21.17
CA PRO A 173 -0.76 9.56 20.92
C PRO A 173 -1.12 10.58 19.83
N ILE A 174 -0.73 10.33 18.58
CA ILE A 174 -0.77 11.29 17.46
C ILE A 174 -2.18 11.81 17.18
N ALA A 175 -3.23 11.00 17.34
CA ALA A 175 -4.63 11.48 17.20
C ALA A 175 -4.98 12.52 18.26
N LYS A 176 -4.57 12.31 19.53
CA LYS A 176 -4.78 13.28 20.61
C LYS A 176 -3.96 14.56 20.38
N ILE A 177 -2.72 14.43 19.92
CA ILE A 177 -1.86 15.57 19.56
C ILE A 177 -2.51 16.37 18.44
N ALA A 178 -2.98 15.72 17.39
CA ALA A 178 -3.67 16.39 16.28
C ALA A 178 -4.94 17.13 16.71
N ALA A 179 -5.76 16.54 17.60
CA ALA A 179 -6.94 17.20 18.14
C ALA A 179 -6.57 18.48 18.91
N LYS A 180 -5.52 18.47 19.70
CA LYS A 180 -5.00 19.64 20.41
C LYS A 180 -4.47 20.71 19.45
N VAL A 181 -3.74 20.31 18.40
CA VAL A 181 -3.28 21.21 17.34
C VAL A 181 -4.46 21.87 16.64
N MET A 182 -5.52 21.12 16.32
CA MET A 182 -6.74 21.66 15.72
C MET A 182 -7.47 22.65 16.68
N SER A 183 -7.35 22.45 18.00
CA SER A 183 -7.87 23.40 19.00
C SER A 183 -6.98 24.62 19.25
N GLY A 184 -5.81 24.70 18.58
CA GLY A 184 -4.93 25.88 18.60
C GLY A 184 -3.62 25.72 19.39
N GLU A 185 -3.34 24.53 19.96
CA GLU A 185 -2.04 24.28 20.58
C GLU A 185 -0.94 24.14 19.51
N LYS A 186 0.29 24.57 19.85
CA LYS A 186 1.46 24.45 18.96
C LYS A 186 2.07 23.06 19.09
N LEU A 187 2.53 22.48 17.99
CA LEU A 187 3.23 21.18 17.98
C LEU A 187 4.44 21.15 18.91
N THR A 188 5.23 22.22 18.94
CA THR A 188 6.40 22.34 19.81
C THR A 188 6.11 22.25 21.31
N ASN A 189 4.87 22.52 21.72
CA ASN A 189 4.42 22.36 23.11
C ASN A 189 3.95 20.94 23.41
N LEU A 190 3.64 20.16 22.39
CA LEU A 190 3.01 18.84 22.51
C LEU A 190 3.99 17.68 22.27
N ILE A 191 5.02 17.94 21.48
CA ILE A 191 6.03 16.94 21.09
C ILE A 191 7.43 17.47 21.44
N PRO A 192 8.27 16.67 22.12
CA PRO A 192 9.61 17.11 22.54
C PRO A 192 10.55 17.45 21.39
N SER A 193 10.37 16.81 20.24
CA SER A 193 11.10 17.07 18.99
C SER A 193 10.21 16.83 17.80
N LEU A 194 10.34 17.69 16.78
CA LEU A 194 9.68 17.52 15.49
C LEU A 194 10.44 16.60 14.55
N GLU A 195 11.65 16.18 14.94
CA GLU A 195 12.40 15.18 14.18
C GLU A 195 11.73 13.81 14.28
N ARG A 196 11.74 13.08 13.17
CA ARG A 196 11.19 11.72 13.12
C ARG A 196 11.99 10.80 14.06
N LYS A 197 11.30 10.11 14.94
CA LYS A 197 11.90 9.14 15.86
C LYS A 197 12.52 7.98 15.08
N LYS A 198 13.81 7.73 15.28
CA LYS A 198 14.45 6.50 14.79
C LYS A 198 13.93 5.31 15.62
N LEU A 199 13.35 4.33 14.95
CA LEU A 199 12.83 3.12 15.57
C LEU A 199 13.93 2.04 15.64
N GLU A 200 14.01 1.34 16.77
CA GLU A 200 14.93 0.21 16.98
C GLU A 200 14.34 -1.12 16.52
N THR A 201 13.04 -1.13 16.23
CA THR A 201 12.29 -2.31 15.81
C THR A 201 11.50 -2.03 14.55
N PHE A 202 11.33 -3.06 13.73
CA PHE A 202 10.31 -3.08 12.70
C PHE A 202 8.95 -3.38 13.34
N ASN A 203 7.97 -2.60 12.98
CA ASN A 203 6.57 -2.79 13.34
C ASN A 203 5.83 -3.09 12.04
N VAL A 204 5.20 -4.25 11.94
CA VAL A 204 4.47 -4.66 10.74
C VAL A 204 2.99 -4.73 11.06
N LYS A 205 2.20 -3.93 10.37
CA LYS A 205 0.73 -4.03 10.36
C LYS A 205 0.33 -5.14 9.39
N GLU A 206 -0.61 -5.97 9.78
CA GLU A 206 -1.23 -6.98 8.94
C GLU A 206 -2.75 -6.84 9.00
N SER A 207 -3.42 -6.97 7.88
CA SER A 207 -4.87 -6.82 7.78
C SER A 207 -5.58 -8.13 8.13
N VAL A 208 -6.76 -8.01 8.75
CA VAL A 208 -7.60 -9.15 9.09
C VAL A 208 -8.81 -9.17 8.16
N PHE A 209 -9.02 -10.30 7.48
CA PHE A 209 -10.08 -10.50 6.51
C PHE A 209 -11.16 -11.45 7.02
N PRO A 210 -12.45 -11.12 6.83
CA PRO A 210 -13.56 -11.97 7.26
C PRO A 210 -13.96 -13.03 6.20
N PHE A 211 -13.07 -13.39 5.28
CA PHE A 211 -13.39 -14.26 4.13
C PHE A 211 -14.02 -15.60 4.53
N ASN A 212 -13.63 -16.14 5.67
CA ASN A 212 -14.19 -17.40 6.20
C ASN A 212 -15.62 -17.26 6.74
N LYS A 213 -16.18 -16.05 6.80
CA LYS A 213 -17.55 -15.79 7.27
C LYS A 213 -18.55 -15.61 6.13
N PHE A 214 -18.07 -15.44 4.90
CA PHE A 214 -18.89 -15.13 3.74
C PHE A 214 -18.55 -16.07 2.59
N ASP A 215 -19.50 -16.93 2.23
CA ASP A 215 -19.33 -17.84 1.10
C ASP A 215 -19.34 -17.09 -0.24
N GLY A 216 -18.44 -17.48 -1.15
CA GLY A 216 -18.40 -16.96 -2.51
C GLY A 216 -17.76 -15.56 -2.67
N VAL A 217 -17.13 -15.02 -1.62
CA VAL A 217 -16.39 -13.76 -1.72
C VAL A 217 -15.07 -13.99 -2.47
N ASP A 218 -14.77 -13.10 -3.41
CA ASP A 218 -13.48 -13.08 -4.08
C ASP A 218 -12.36 -12.73 -3.10
N LEU A 219 -11.35 -13.60 -3.02
CA LEU A 219 -10.19 -13.46 -2.15
C LEU A 219 -9.11 -12.56 -2.73
N ILE A 220 -9.19 -12.21 -4.02
CA ILE A 220 -8.20 -11.37 -4.68
C ILE A 220 -8.35 -9.95 -4.16
N LEU A 221 -7.25 -9.41 -3.65
CA LEU A 221 -7.18 -8.03 -3.18
C LEU A 221 -7.08 -7.06 -4.36
N GLY A 222 -7.60 -5.86 -4.16
CA GLY A 222 -7.63 -4.82 -5.18
C GLY A 222 -7.86 -3.43 -4.58
N PRO A 223 -8.26 -2.46 -5.39
CA PRO A 223 -8.45 -1.08 -4.94
C PRO A 223 -9.59 -0.90 -3.92
N GLU A 224 -10.57 -1.81 -3.91
CA GLU A 224 -11.70 -1.78 -2.96
C GLU A 224 -11.35 -2.52 -1.67
N MET A 225 -11.61 -1.88 -0.52
CA MET A 225 -11.25 -2.42 0.79
C MET A 225 -12.14 -3.58 1.21
N LYS A 226 -11.52 -4.68 1.67
CA LYS A 226 -12.17 -5.91 2.15
C LYS A 226 -11.86 -6.24 3.63
N SER A 227 -10.83 -5.67 4.21
CA SER A 227 -10.41 -5.93 5.60
C SER A 227 -11.38 -5.36 6.62
N THR A 228 -11.48 -6.00 7.79
CA THR A 228 -12.35 -5.59 8.91
C THR A 228 -11.59 -5.25 10.19
N GLY A 229 -10.29 -5.45 10.19
CA GLY A 229 -9.43 -5.17 11.33
C GLY A 229 -7.96 -5.27 10.95
N GLU A 230 -7.10 -5.02 11.95
CA GLU A 230 -5.66 -5.08 11.77
C GLU A 230 -4.98 -5.61 13.04
N VAL A 231 -3.82 -6.22 12.87
CA VAL A 231 -2.92 -6.69 13.93
C VAL A 231 -1.52 -6.16 13.70
N MET A 232 -0.63 -6.31 14.68
CA MET A 232 0.74 -5.82 14.57
C MET A 232 1.74 -6.87 15.07
N GLY A 233 2.81 -7.09 14.27
CA GLY A 233 4.01 -7.82 14.68
C GLY A 233 5.16 -6.85 14.95
N ILE A 234 5.97 -7.10 15.99
CA ILE A 234 7.11 -6.27 16.36
C ILE A 234 8.35 -7.14 16.56
N ASP A 235 9.46 -6.78 15.92
CA ASP A 235 10.76 -7.42 16.11
C ASP A 235 11.91 -6.49 15.65
N LYS A 236 13.14 -6.78 16.06
CA LYS A 236 14.34 -6.12 15.54
C LYS A 236 14.66 -6.49 14.09
N ASN A 237 14.16 -7.63 13.63
CA ASN A 237 14.28 -8.11 12.26
C ASN A 237 12.95 -8.01 11.54
N PHE A 238 12.94 -7.43 10.33
CA PHE A 238 11.74 -7.25 9.53
C PHE A 238 10.98 -8.55 9.27
N LEU A 239 11.68 -9.62 8.83
CA LEU A 239 11.02 -10.91 8.53
C LEU A 239 10.38 -11.52 9.77
N SER A 240 11.00 -11.40 10.94
CA SER A 240 10.43 -11.86 12.21
C SER A 240 9.21 -11.05 12.61
N ALA A 241 9.24 -9.72 12.43
CA ALA A 241 8.08 -8.86 12.67
C ALA A 241 6.92 -9.23 11.73
N TYR A 242 7.21 -9.45 10.45
CA TYR A 242 6.22 -9.88 9.44
C TYR A 242 5.61 -11.24 9.79
N ILE A 243 6.42 -12.25 10.15
CA ILE A 243 5.91 -13.56 10.56
C ILE A 243 4.99 -13.43 11.79
N LYS A 244 5.37 -12.60 12.77
CA LYS A 244 4.53 -12.34 13.95
C LYS A 244 3.19 -11.72 13.58
N SER A 245 3.16 -10.79 12.63
CA SER A 245 1.91 -10.19 12.15
C SER A 245 1.05 -11.20 11.41
N GLN A 246 1.62 -12.08 10.61
CA GLN A 246 0.90 -13.18 9.93
C GLN A 246 0.25 -14.13 10.95
N ILE A 247 0.99 -14.55 11.97
CA ILE A 247 0.44 -15.41 13.02
C ILE A 247 -0.69 -14.68 13.78
N ALA A 248 -0.52 -13.40 14.08
CA ALA A 248 -1.52 -12.60 14.79
C ALA A 248 -2.80 -12.39 13.98
N SER A 249 -2.71 -12.33 12.64
CA SER A 249 -3.88 -12.27 11.75
C SER A 249 -4.62 -13.60 11.57
N GLY A 250 -4.11 -14.68 12.18
CA GLY A 250 -4.70 -16.02 12.10
C GLY A 250 -4.12 -16.89 10.98
N ASN A 251 -3.09 -16.44 10.29
CA ASN A 251 -2.40 -17.21 9.27
C ASN A 251 -1.45 -18.22 9.93
N ASN A 252 -1.84 -19.48 9.93
CA ASN A 252 -0.99 -20.57 10.42
C ASN A 252 0.04 -20.94 9.37
N LEU A 253 1.31 -20.57 9.62
CA LEU A 253 2.40 -20.96 8.74
C LEU A 253 2.71 -22.45 8.92
N PRO A 254 2.59 -23.26 7.86
CA PRO A 254 2.88 -24.69 7.96
C PRO A 254 4.39 -24.92 8.14
N ILE A 255 4.74 -25.79 9.09
CA ILE A 255 6.14 -26.20 9.34
C ILE A 255 6.50 -27.50 8.62
N ARG A 256 5.56 -28.13 7.94
CA ARG A 256 5.70 -29.38 7.16
C ARG A 256 4.57 -29.50 6.14
N GLY A 257 4.76 -30.34 5.15
CA GLY A 257 3.72 -30.65 4.15
C GLY A 257 4.17 -30.37 2.72
N ASN A 258 3.20 -30.05 1.86
CA ASN A 258 3.44 -29.76 0.44
C ASN A 258 3.43 -28.25 0.22
N VAL A 259 4.38 -27.78 -0.61
CA VAL A 259 4.44 -26.38 -1.07
C VAL A 259 4.24 -26.37 -2.58
N PHE A 260 3.23 -25.65 -3.03
CA PHE A 260 2.98 -25.42 -4.45
C PHE A 260 3.78 -24.19 -4.91
N LEU A 261 4.56 -24.36 -5.96
CA LEU A 261 5.43 -23.34 -6.56
C LEU A 261 4.96 -23.02 -7.97
N SER A 262 4.55 -21.78 -8.19
CA SER A 262 4.23 -21.23 -9.50
C SER A 262 4.77 -19.82 -9.59
N ILE A 263 5.58 -19.54 -10.62
CA ILE A 263 6.23 -18.25 -10.80
C ILE A 263 6.46 -17.99 -12.29
N ASP A 264 6.43 -16.72 -12.67
CA ASP A 264 6.75 -16.29 -14.03
C ASP A 264 8.21 -16.55 -14.41
N ASP A 265 8.50 -16.51 -15.71
CA ASP A 265 9.83 -16.88 -16.22
C ASP A 265 10.92 -15.90 -15.78
N SER A 266 10.61 -14.64 -15.61
CA SER A 266 11.57 -13.59 -15.23
C SER A 266 12.09 -13.76 -13.79
N ASN A 267 11.25 -14.32 -12.90
CA ASN A 267 11.54 -14.48 -11.47
C ASN A 267 12.05 -15.88 -11.08
N LYS A 268 12.15 -16.83 -12.03
CA LYS A 268 12.58 -18.22 -11.73
C LYS A 268 13.91 -18.32 -11.01
N ASN A 269 14.88 -17.47 -11.35
CA ASN A 269 16.17 -17.46 -10.68
C ASN A 269 16.07 -17.10 -9.19
N ARG A 270 15.12 -16.23 -8.83
CA ARG A 270 14.85 -15.83 -7.43
C ARG A 270 14.20 -16.96 -6.64
N LEU A 271 13.44 -17.84 -7.31
CA LEU A 271 12.80 -19.00 -6.67
C LEU A 271 13.80 -20.07 -6.25
N LEU A 272 14.91 -20.25 -6.98
CA LEU A 272 15.84 -21.37 -6.77
C LEU A 272 16.38 -21.47 -5.33
N PRO A 273 16.89 -20.40 -4.70
CA PRO A 273 17.36 -20.46 -3.31
C PRO A 273 16.22 -20.75 -2.34
N ILE A 274 15.00 -20.27 -2.62
CA ILE A 274 13.80 -20.52 -1.79
C ILE A 274 13.45 -22.01 -1.85
N ALA A 275 13.34 -22.58 -3.05
CA ALA A 275 13.03 -24.00 -3.25
C ALA A 275 14.07 -24.92 -2.57
N LYS A 276 15.37 -24.56 -2.63
CA LYS A 276 16.44 -25.27 -1.91
C LYS A 276 16.23 -25.23 -0.39
N LYS A 277 15.85 -24.08 0.17
CA LYS A 277 15.55 -23.95 1.60
C LYS A 277 14.34 -24.77 2.01
N LEU A 278 13.24 -24.73 1.24
CA LEU A 278 12.04 -25.51 1.49
C LEU A 278 12.34 -27.02 1.48
N LYS A 279 13.14 -27.49 0.53
CA LYS A 279 13.58 -28.90 0.49
C LYS A 279 14.43 -29.29 1.72
N LYS A 280 15.33 -28.40 2.18
CA LYS A 280 16.11 -28.62 3.41
C LYS A 280 15.22 -28.67 4.67
N LEU A 281 14.09 -27.97 4.65
CA LEU A 281 13.08 -28.00 5.71
C LEU A 281 12.10 -29.18 5.58
N ASN A 282 12.39 -30.14 4.69
CA ASN A 282 11.58 -31.34 4.43
C ASN A 282 10.18 -31.06 3.87
N PHE A 283 9.97 -29.92 3.21
CA PHE A 283 8.76 -29.72 2.43
C PHE A 283 8.83 -30.51 1.11
N LYS A 284 7.68 -31.10 0.73
CA LYS A 284 7.50 -31.68 -0.60
C LYS A 284 7.12 -30.58 -1.59
N LEU A 285 7.90 -30.46 -2.66
CA LEU A 285 7.67 -29.42 -3.67
C LEU A 285 6.71 -29.92 -4.75
N ILE A 286 5.71 -29.13 -5.07
CA ILE A 286 4.78 -29.31 -6.19
C ILE A 286 4.87 -28.04 -7.04
N ALA A 287 4.93 -28.17 -8.36
CA ALA A 287 5.11 -27.00 -9.21
C ALA A 287 4.34 -27.12 -10.54
N THR A 288 4.00 -25.96 -11.13
CA THR A 288 3.51 -25.89 -12.52
C THR A 288 4.58 -26.44 -13.46
N LYS A 289 4.17 -26.93 -14.65
CA LYS A 289 5.06 -27.57 -15.64
C LYS A 289 6.31 -26.72 -15.95
N GLY A 290 6.15 -25.42 -16.18
CA GLY A 290 7.28 -24.51 -16.48
C GLY A 290 8.23 -24.36 -15.31
N THR A 291 7.70 -24.15 -14.10
CA THR A 291 8.50 -24.04 -12.87
C THR A 291 9.19 -25.35 -12.53
N ARG A 292 8.48 -26.50 -12.65
CA ARG A 292 9.07 -27.83 -12.46
C ARG A 292 10.26 -28.07 -13.37
N ASN A 293 10.11 -27.81 -14.68
CA ASN A 293 11.18 -28.00 -15.64
C ASN A 293 12.42 -27.16 -15.30
N PHE A 294 12.22 -25.93 -14.83
CA PHE A 294 13.31 -25.07 -14.37
C PHE A 294 14.01 -25.64 -13.12
N LEU A 295 13.25 -26.10 -12.12
CA LEU A 295 13.81 -26.67 -10.89
C LEU A 295 14.59 -27.95 -11.19
N GLN A 296 14.07 -28.85 -12.04
CA GLN A 296 14.73 -30.09 -12.44
C GLN A 296 16.04 -29.84 -13.21
N LYS A 297 16.08 -28.84 -14.12
CA LYS A 297 17.33 -28.40 -14.79
C LYS A 297 18.40 -27.95 -13.78
N ASN A 298 17.98 -27.45 -12.62
CA ASN A 298 18.84 -27.01 -11.53
C ASN A 298 19.03 -28.08 -10.43
N LYS A 299 18.79 -29.36 -10.75
CA LYS A 299 18.98 -30.53 -9.86
C LYS A 299 18.12 -30.49 -8.60
N LEU A 300 16.91 -29.96 -8.71
CA LEU A 300 15.87 -29.97 -7.67
C LEU A 300 14.66 -30.77 -8.20
N ASP A 301 14.43 -31.95 -7.60
CA ASP A 301 13.24 -32.79 -7.86
C ASP A 301 12.17 -32.54 -6.81
#